data_38be3d3ef47d4b09b0d33da8aa201333
#
_entry.id   38be3d3ef47d4b09b0d33da8aa201333
#
_cell.length_a   1.000
_cell.length_b   1.000
_cell.length_c   1.000
_cell.angle_alpha   90.00
_cell.angle_beta   90.00
_cell.angle_gamma   90.00
#
_symmetry.space_group_name_H-M   'P 1'
#
loop_
_entity.id
_entity.type
_entity.pdbx_description
1 polymer ?
#
loop_
_entity_poly.entity_id
_entity_poly.type
_entity_poly.pdbx_seq_one_letter_code
_entity_poly.pdbx_strand_id
1 'polypeptide(L)'
;MSNFTRKIGDMEALQKQLTTDGFLQAINRELIQTGRAFLAFRNDEATIYYNGNQLCNLSGSHGYETMVYNHYLPITRSRTLSSHQKKEPYTIGQWRENIGSEELSFESVIKEILDNLEKESSPESLQASRFYRFSPLNKQTAHEIVLLDIEAAFSSTGEKTDRIDLVFYHRKDRRLMFVEVKRLSDSRLYPKGAN
;
A
#
# COMPACT_ATOMS: atom_id res chain seq x y z
N MET A 1 15.29 11.00 -18.88
CA MET A 1 15.30 9.79 -18.03
C MET A 1 14.71 10.19 -16.70
N SER A 2 13.54 9.70 -16.33
CA SER A 2 12.99 9.90 -14.99
C SER A 2 13.80 9.02 -14.03
N ASN A 3 14.55 9.64 -13.14
CA ASN A 3 15.27 8.93 -12.11
C ASN A 3 14.24 8.34 -11.13
N PHE A 4 14.14 7.02 -11.10
CA PHE A 4 13.42 6.33 -10.03
C PHE A 4 14.22 6.58 -8.73
N THR A 5 13.69 7.44 -7.87
CA THR A 5 14.33 7.75 -6.60
C THR A 5 13.49 7.19 -5.46
N ARG A 6 14.10 6.38 -4.61
CA ARG A 6 13.57 5.97 -3.30
C ARG A 6 14.05 6.92 -2.21
N LYS A 7 14.06 8.21 -2.50
CA LYS A 7 14.54 9.21 -1.56
C LYS A 7 13.37 9.75 -0.76
N ILE A 8 13.51 9.73 0.57
CA ILE A 8 12.67 10.46 1.51
C ILE A 8 13.41 11.76 1.84
N GLY A 9 12.75 12.89 1.66
CA GLY A 9 13.33 14.21 1.86
C GLY A 9 13.63 14.48 3.33
N ASP A 10 12.67 14.18 4.22
CA ASP A 10 12.79 14.35 5.66
C ASP A 10 12.47 13.06 6.39
N MET A 11 13.50 12.26 6.64
CA MET A 11 13.39 10.98 7.33
C MET A 11 13.00 11.14 8.80
N GLU A 12 13.40 12.22 9.46
CA GLU A 12 13.08 12.47 10.87
C GLU A 12 11.60 12.79 11.03
N ALA A 13 11.05 13.66 10.16
CA ALA A 13 9.62 13.96 10.15
C ALA A 13 8.79 12.71 9.86
N LEU A 14 9.16 11.89 8.87
CA LEU A 14 8.49 10.63 8.59
C LEU A 14 8.54 9.68 9.79
N GLN A 15 9.71 9.49 10.41
CA GLN A 15 9.88 8.62 11.55
C GLN A 15 9.06 9.10 12.75
N LYS A 16 8.99 10.41 12.96
CA LYS A 16 8.13 11.02 13.99
C LYS A 16 6.66 10.64 13.76
N GLN A 17 6.15 10.80 12.54
CA GLN A 17 4.76 10.41 12.21
C GLN A 17 4.51 8.91 12.45
N LEU A 18 5.40 8.05 11.99
CA LEU A 18 5.29 6.60 12.17
C LEU A 18 5.30 6.16 13.65
N THR A 19 5.81 7.00 14.55
CA THR A 19 5.93 6.69 15.98
C THR A 19 4.94 7.44 16.87
N THR A 20 4.38 8.58 16.44
CA THR A 20 3.47 9.40 17.23
C THR A 20 2.01 9.30 16.81
N ASP A 21 1.73 8.96 15.54
CA ASP A 21 0.37 8.78 15.07
C ASP A 21 -0.17 7.41 15.51
N GLY A 22 -1.20 7.40 16.34
CA GLY A 22 -1.77 6.16 16.89
C GLY A 22 -2.35 5.23 15.82
N PHE A 23 -2.86 5.77 14.71
CA PHE A 23 -3.34 4.98 13.57
C PHE A 23 -2.17 4.24 12.88
N LEU A 24 -1.07 4.94 12.62
CA LEU A 24 0.12 4.35 12.01
C LEU A 24 0.80 3.33 12.92
N GLN A 25 0.83 3.59 14.23
CA GLN A 25 1.37 2.62 15.20
C GLN A 25 0.60 1.31 15.19
N ALA A 26 -0.75 1.38 15.15
CA ALA A 26 -1.59 0.20 15.07
C ALA A 26 -1.39 -0.54 13.73
N ILE A 27 -1.35 0.16 12.60
CA ILE A 27 -1.04 -0.42 11.28
C ILE A 27 0.35 -1.08 11.29
N ASN A 28 1.36 -0.42 11.85
CA ASN A 28 2.70 -0.97 11.91
C ASN A 28 2.72 -2.29 12.71
N ARG A 29 2.16 -2.27 13.92
CA ARG A 29 2.13 -3.44 14.81
C ARG A 29 1.33 -4.60 14.21
N GLU A 30 0.15 -4.34 13.70
CA GLU A 30 -0.81 -5.39 13.35
C GLU A 30 -0.71 -5.85 11.89
N LEU A 31 -0.21 -5.00 11.01
CA LEU A 31 -0.18 -5.31 9.59
C LEU A 31 1.25 -5.39 9.02
N ILE A 32 2.10 -4.39 9.22
CA ILE A 32 3.43 -4.37 8.60
C ILE A 32 4.35 -5.41 9.26
N GLN A 33 4.43 -5.39 10.60
CA GLN A 33 5.30 -6.31 11.33
C GLN A 33 4.86 -7.77 11.24
N THR A 34 3.60 -8.01 10.93
CA THR A 34 3.03 -9.36 10.71
C THR A 34 3.09 -9.80 9.25
N GLY A 35 3.52 -8.94 8.34
CA GLY A 35 3.59 -9.22 6.90
C GLY A 35 2.24 -9.23 6.18
N ARG A 36 1.21 -8.63 6.79
CA ARG A 36 -0.12 -8.46 6.16
C ARG A 36 -0.20 -7.20 5.30
N ALA A 37 0.64 -6.21 5.57
CA ALA A 37 0.77 -5.00 4.77
C ALA A 37 2.22 -4.78 4.33
N PHE A 38 2.40 -4.02 3.26
CA PHE A 38 3.69 -3.64 2.71
C PHE A 38 3.86 -2.13 2.74
N LEU A 39 5.03 -1.66 3.23
CA LEU A 39 5.41 -0.26 3.24
C LEU A 39 6.39 0.01 2.10
N ALA A 40 5.95 0.78 1.11
CA ALA A 40 6.76 1.22 -0.02
C ALA A 40 7.23 2.67 0.15
N PHE A 41 8.46 2.95 -0.28
CA PHE A 41 9.03 4.28 -0.30
C PHE A 41 9.30 4.71 -1.74
N ARG A 42 8.68 5.80 -2.19
CA ARG A 42 8.80 6.32 -3.57
C ARG A 42 8.64 7.84 -3.58
N ASN A 43 9.55 8.54 -4.28
CA ASN A 43 9.38 9.96 -4.61
C ASN A 43 8.95 10.83 -3.42
N ASP A 44 9.61 10.70 -2.28
CA ASP A 44 9.29 11.42 -1.04
C ASP A 44 7.91 11.06 -0.44
N GLU A 45 7.42 9.88 -0.76
CA GLU A 45 6.19 9.31 -0.19
C GLU A 45 6.45 7.96 0.47
N ALA A 46 5.76 7.71 1.56
CA ALA A 46 5.65 6.40 2.18
C ALA A 46 4.22 5.90 2.00
N THR A 47 4.04 4.82 1.24
CA THR A 47 2.72 4.25 0.94
C THR A 47 2.57 2.89 1.59
N ILE A 48 1.47 2.68 2.30
CA ILE A 48 1.13 1.39 2.92
C ILE A 48 0.08 0.71 2.07
N TYR A 49 0.37 -0.51 1.67
CA TYR A 49 -0.51 -1.37 0.88
C TYR A 49 -1.07 -2.50 1.72
N TYR A 50 -2.37 -2.77 1.56
CA TYR A 50 -3.08 -3.89 2.16
C TYR A 50 -3.93 -4.59 1.11
N ASN A 51 -3.84 -5.92 1.00
CA ASN A 51 -4.56 -6.71 0.00
C ASN A 51 -4.40 -6.21 -1.45
N GLY A 52 -3.23 -5.63 -1.78
CA GLY A 52 -2.92 -5.09 -3.11
C GLY A 52 -3.48 -3.69 -3.37
N ASN A 53 -4.21 -3.09 -2.44
CA ASN A 53 -4.71 -1.72 -2.54
C ASN A 53 -3.91 -0.78 -1.62
N GLN A 54 -3.86 0.48 -2.01
CA GLN A 54 -3.27 1.52 -1.19
C GLN A 54 -4.18 1.80 0.02
N LEU A 55 -3.71 1.43 1.22
CA LEU A 55 -4.41 1.72 2.47
C LEU A 55 -4.31 3.19 2.84
N CYS A 56 -3.10 3.70 2.89
CA CYS A 56 -2.81 5.11 3.18
C CYS A 56 -1.46 5.51 2.62
N ASN A 57 -1.22 6.81 2.53
CA ASN A 57 0.10 7.35 2.21
C ASN A 57 0.47 8.51 3.14
N LEU A 58 1.77 8.78 3.18
CA LEU A 58 2.39 9.90 3.86
C LEU A 58 3.24 10.62 2.83
N SER A 59 2.88 11.86 2.46
CA SER A 59 3.60 12.65 1.47
C SER A 59 4.43 13.73 2.14
N GLY A 60 5.68 13.91 1.70
CA GLY A 60 6.57 14.97 2.16
C GLY A 60 5.99 16.36 1.92
N SER A 61 5.24 16.57 0.84
CA SER A 61 4.55 17.82 0.54
C SER A 61 3.48 18.21 1.58
N HIS A 62 3.01 17.24 2.36
CA HIS A 62 2.02 17.41 3.43
C HIS A 62 2.60 17.14 4.83
N GLY A 63 3.93 17.21 4.98
CA GLY A 63 4.58 16.97 6.29
C GLY A 63 4.48 15.54 6.78
N TYR A 64 4.31 14.57 5.87
CA TYR A 64 4.09 13.14 6.15
C TYR A 64 2.83 12.83 6.97
N GLU A 65 1.84 13.71 6.92
CA GLU A 65 0.54 13.43 7.52
C GLU A 65 -0.11 12.19 6.89
N THR A 66 -0.79 11.39 7.71
CA THR A 66 -1.45 10.16 7.24
C THR A 66 -2.68 10.52 6.43
N MET A 67 -2.70 10.13 5.18
CA MET A 67 -3.81 10.35 4.25
C MET A 67 -4.44 9.02 3.83
N VAL A 68 -5.76 8.93 3.93
CA VAL A 68 -6.57 7.78 3.52
C VAL A 68 -7.58 8.23 2.48
N TYR A 69 -7.83 7.40 1.47
CA TYR A 69 -8.87 7.73 0.48
C TYR A 69 -10.25 7.73 1.10
N ASN A 70 -11.03 8.74 0.74
CA ASN A 70 -12.32 9.03 1.33
C ASN A 70 -13.31 7.85 1.30
N HIS A 71 -13.28 7.06 0.22
CA HIS A 71 -14.20 5.91 0.07
C HIS A 71 -13.91 4.72 1.00
N TYR A 72 -12.74 4.69 1.64
CA TYR A 72 -12.45 3.66 2.66
C TYR A 72 -12.90 4.08 4.07
N LEU A 73 -13.15 5.37 4.27
CA LEU A 73 -13.50 5.90 5.58
C LEU A 73 -14.96 5.59 5.95
N PRO A 74 -15.24 5.32 7.23
CA PRO A 74 -16.58 4.98 7.72
C PRO A 74 -17.67 6.02 7.48
N ILE A 75 -17.31 7.27 7.36
CA ILE A 75 -18.20 8.42 7.12
C ILE A 75 -19.10 8.26 5.89
N THR A 76 -18.68 7.48 4.93
CA THR A 76 -19.36 7.39 3.65
C THR A 76 -20.71 6.69 3.71
N ARG A 77 -21.08 6.08 4.85
CA ARG A 77 -22.38 5.41 5.01
C ARG A 77 -23.57 6.33 4.91
N SER A 78 -23.42 7.62 5.23
CA SER A 78 -24.51 8.60 5.21
C SER A 78 -24.51 9.55 4.02
N ARG A 79 -23.46 9.53 3.18
CA ARG A 79 -23.31 10.44 2.04
C ARG A 79 -23.02 9.67 0.76
N THR A 80 -23.82 9.91 -0.27
CA THR A 80 -23.52 9.48 -1.64
C THR A 80 -22.38 10.36 -2.16
N LEU A 81 -21.14 9.84 -2.16
CA LEU A 81 -20.02 10.54 -2.72
C LEU A 81 -20.00 10.40 -4.24
N SER A 82 -19.67 11.48 -4.95
CA SER A 82 -19.35 11.43 -6.37
C SER A 82 -18.08 10.60 -6.61
N SER A 83 -17.89 10.12 -7.84
CA SER A 83 -16.68 9.37 -8.21
C SER A 83 -15.38 10.14 -7.97
N HIS A 84 -15.41 11.46 -8.07
CA HIS A 84 -14.29 12.35 -7.77
C HIS A 84 -14.03 12.41 -6.27
N GLN A 85 -15.07 12.68 -5.46
CA GLN A 85 -14.94 12.77 -3.99
C GLN A 85 -14.46 11.47 -3.34
N LYS A 86 -14.79 10.31 -3.91
CA LYS A 86 -14.30 9.01 -3.44
C LYS A 86 -12.79 8.86 -3.54
N LYS A 87 -12.16 9.55 -4.51
CA LYS A 87 -10.72 9.47 -4.79
C LYS A 87 -9.92 10.57 -4.09
N GLU A 88 -10.57 11.51 -3.42
CA GLU A 88 -9.86 12.54 -2.66
C GLU A 88 -9.23 11.93 -1.41
N PRO A 89 -7.94 12.19 -1.15
CA PRO A 89 -7.31 11.81 0.10
C PRO A 89 -7.79 12.73 1.23
N TYR A 90 -8.06 12.14 2.37
CA TYR A 90 -8.39 12.83 3.62
C TYR A 90 -7.31 12.57 4.65
N THR A 91 -6.89 13.61 5.38
CA THR A 91 -6.05 13.38 6.54
C THR A 91 -6.88 12.73 7.66
N ILE A 92 -6.24 11.90 8.45
CA ILE A 92 -6.90 11.29 9.62
C ILE A 92 -7.37 12.36 10.59
N GLY A 93 -6.65 13.50 10.70
CA GLY A 93 -7.07 14.65 11.48
C GLY A 93 -8.39 15.26 10.99
N GLN A 94 -8.46 15.61 9.70
CA GLN A 94 -9.69 16.14 9.08
C GLN A 94 -10.88 15.20 9.22
N TRP A 95 -10.62 13.89 9.08
CA TRP A 95 -11.67 12.91 9.26
C TRP A 95 -12.23 12.90 10.69
N ARG A 96 -11.37 12.95 11.72
CA ARG A 96 -11.78 13.03 13.13
C ARG A 96 -12.63 14.27 13.44
N GLU A 97 -12.24 15.42 12.90
CA GLU A 97 -13.00 16.66 13.06
C GLU A 97 -14.41 16.56 12.45
N ASN A 98 -14.54 15.88 11.33
CA ASN A 98 -15.80 15.77 10.59
C ASN A 98 -16.81 14.79 11.18
N ILE A 99 -16.36 13.76 11.94
CA ILE A 99 -17.27 12.73 12.49
C ILE A 99 -17.69 12.99 13.94
N GLY A 100 -17.15 14.03 14.60
CA GLY A 100 -17.37 14.23 16.03
C GLY A 100 -16.75 13.06 16.82
N SER A 101 -15.51 13.18 17.17
CA SER A 101 -14.56 12.13 17.52
C SER A 101 -14.84 11.29 18.77
N GLU A 102 -15.95 11.43 19.45
CA GLU A 102 -16.15 10.81 20.77
C GLU A 102 -16.60 9.34 20.74
N GLU A 103 -17.11 8.84 19.60
CA GLU A 103 -17.76 7.51 19.56
C GLU A 103 -16.97 6.39 18.87
N LEU A 104 -15.85 6.68 18.17
CA LEU A 104 -15.14 5.65 17.42
C LEU A 104 -13.72 5.43 17.96
N SER A 105 -13.44 4.21 18.42
CA SER A 105 -12.09 3.81 18.76
C SER A 105 -11.22 3.67 17.50
N PHE A 106 -9.90 3.86 17.64
CA PHE A 106 -8.96 3.64 16.54
C PHE A 106 -9.09 2.26 15.92
N GLU A 107 -9.28 1.25 16.76
CA GLU A 107 -9.39 -0.15 16.34
C GLU A 107 -10.64 -0.37 15.49
N SER A 108 -11.77 0.26 15.85
CA SER A 108 -13.00 0.14 15.07
C SER A 108 -12.88 0.79 13.71
N VAL A 109 -12.23 1.94 13.63
CA VAL A 109 -11.98 2.66 12.38
C VAL A 109 -11.06 1.88 11.44
N ILE A 110 -9.93 1.39 11.95
CA ILE A 110 -8.99 0.58 11.15
C ILE A 110 -9.72 -0.65 10.60
N LYS A 111 -10.46 -1.35 11.44
CA LYS A 111 -11.21 -2.54 11.02
C LYS A 111 -12.15 -2.23 9.86
N GLU A 112 -12.93 -1.16 9.96
CA GLU A 112 -13.87 -0.79 8.90
C GLU A 112 -13.17 -0.38 7.61
N ILE A 113 -12.05 0.35 7.69
CA ILE A 113 -11.22 0.67 6.52
C ILE A 113 -10.72 -0.62 5.86
N LEU A 114 -10.22 -1.57 6.63
CA LEU A 114 -9.73 -2.85 6.10
C LEU A 114 -10.83 -3.67 5.45
N ASP A 115 -12.02 -3.72 6.06
CA ASP A 115 -13.19 -4.41 5.51
C ASP A 115 -13.64 -3.78 4.17
N ASN A 116 -13.56 -2.46 4.05
CA ASN A 116 -13.88 -1.78 2.79
C ASN A 116 -12.82 -2.04 1.71
N LEU A 117 -11.54 -2.00 2.06
CA LEU A 117 -10.44 -2.35 1.15
C LEU A 117 -10.54 -3.80 0.65
N GLU A 118 -10.89 -4.73 1.53
CA GLU A 118 -11.02 -6.15 1.17
C GLU A 118 -12.12 -6.38 0.13
N LYS A 119 -13.25 -5.66 0.24
CA LYS A 119 -14.34 -5.74 -0.74
C LYS A 119 -13.94 -5.25 -2.14
N GLU A 120 -12.99 -4.34 -2.22
CA GLU A 120 -12.51 -3.76 -3.48
C GLU A 120 -11.29 -4.49 -4.06
N SER A 121 -10.72 -5.45 -3.31
CA SER A 121 -9.52 -6.16 -3.73
C SER A 121 -9.79 -7.14 -4.85
N SER A 122 -9.02 -7.06 -5.93
CA SER A 122 -9.06 -8.06 -6.99
C SER A 122 -8.46 -9.39 -6.53
N PRO A 123 -8.84 -10.54 -7.11
CA PRO A 123 -8.21 -11.81 -6.80
C PRO A 123 -6.70 -11.84 -7.08
N GLU A 124 -6.21 -11.09 -8.08
CA GLU A 124 -4.78 -10.96 -8.38
C GLU A 124 -4.07 -10.15 -7.30
N SER A 125 -4.66 -9.04 -6.86
CA SER A 125 -4.15 -8.21 -5.77
C SER A 125 -4.06 -9.00 -4.46
N LEU A 126 -5.08 -9.78 -4.14
CA LEU A 126 -5.08 -10.69 -2.98
C LEU A 126 -3.99 -11.75 -3.08
N GLN A 127 -3.73 -12.27 -4.28
CA GLN A 127 -2.66 -13.25 -4.49
C GLN A 127 -1.28 -12.59 -4.31
N ALA A 128 -1.07 -11.39 -4.86
CA ALA A 128 0.16 -10.64 -4.70
C ALA A 128 0.44 -10.28 -3.24
N SER A 129 -0.59 -9.91 -2.47
CA SER A 129 -0.45 -9.53 -1.07
C SER A 129 0.09 -10.66 -0.16
N ARG A 130 -0.04 -11.91 -0.55
CA ARG A 130 0.53 -13.05 0.19
C ARG A 130 2.06 -13.00 0.29
N PHE A 131 2.70 -12.22 -0.58
CA PHE A 131 4.14 -12.04 -0.58
C PHE A 131 4.62 -10.92 0.35
N TYR A 132 3.72 -10.12 0.95
CA TYR A 132 4.09 -9.04 1.88
C TYR A 132 4.83 -9.55 3.12
N ARG A 133 4.61 -10.80 3.52
CA ARG A 133 5.36 -11.47 4.58
C ARG A 133 6.88 -11.53 4.35
N PHE A 134 7.32 -11.37 3.09
CA PHE A 134 8.74 -11.30 2.73
C PHE A 134 9.31 -9.88 2.82
N SER A 135 8.52 -8.91 3.30
CA SER A 135 8.99 -7.55 3.57
C SER A 135 10.15 -7.57 4.57
N PRO A 136 11.20 -6.73 4.35
CA PRO A 136 12.30 -6.61 5.30
C PRO A 136 11.85 -6.08 6.68
N LEU A 137 10.68 -5.47 6.76
CA LEU A 137 10.10 -4.96 8.00
C LEU A 137 9.30 -6.00 8.79
N ASN A 138 9.05 -7.17 8.22
CA ASN A 138 8.43 -8.28 8.93
C ASN A 138 9.43 -8.90 9.91
N LYS A 139 9.15 -8.81 11.20
CA LYS A 139 10.03 -9.30 12.27
C LYS A 139 10.16 -10.82 12.34
N GLN A 140 9.24 -11.57 11.73
CA GLN A 140 9.18 -13.02 11.87
C GLN A 140 10.20 -13.75 10.97
N THR A 141 10.91 -13.04 10.08
CA THR A 141 11.62 -13.74 9.01
C THR A 141 12.95 -13.09 8.61
N ALA A 142 14.03 -13.86 8.82
CA ALA A 142 15.30 -13.66 8.13
C ALA A 142 15.25 -14.43 6.78
N HIS A 143 14.43 -13.94 5.83
CA HIS A 143 14.32 -14.60 4.53
C HIS A 143 15.56 -14.37 3.64
N GLU A 144 15.95 -15.39 2.92
CA GLU A 144 16.95 -15.29 1.83
C GLU A 144 16.41 -14.42 0.68
N ILE A 145 15.09 -14.46 0.47
CA ILE A 145 14.36 -13.66 -0.51
C ILE A 145 13.61 -12.55 0.22
N VAL A 146 13.79 -11.33 -0.24
CA VAL A 146 13.19 -10.12 0.35
C VAL A 146 12.35 -9.41 -0.69
N LEU A 147 11.11 -9.08 -0.35
CA LEU A 147 10.25 -8.23 -1.17
C LEU A 147 10.72 -6.78 -1.03
N LEU A 148 11.19 -6.20 -2.14
CA LEU A 148 11.69 -4.82 -2.16
C LEU A 148 10.63 -3.81 -2.56
N ASP A 149 9.74 -4.18 -3.50
CA ASP A 149 8.73 -3.29 -4.04
C ASP A 149 7.55 -4.06 -4.62
N ILE A 150 6.42 -3.35 -4.73
CA ILE A 150 5.18 -3.82 -5.36
C ILE A 150 4.71 -2.78 -6.37
N GLU A 151 4.00 -3.20 -7.41
CA GLU A 151 3.50 -2.30 -8.46
C GLU A 151 4.58 -1.34 -9.00
N ALA A 152 5.81 -1.82 -9.13
CA ALA A 152 6.92 -1.02 -9.63
C ALA A 152 6.67 -0.60 -11.07
N ALA A 153 6.59 0.71 -11.29
CA ALA A 153 6.39 1.28 -12.61
C ALA A 153 7.73 1.73 -13.21
N PHE A 154 8.03 1.27 -14.41
CA PHE A 154 9.19 1.71 -15.18
C PHE A 154 8.69 2.58 -16.34
N SER A 155 8.88 3.90 -16.27
CA SER A 155 8.54 4.77 -17.38
C SER A 155 9.68 4.82 -18.38
N SER A 156 9.45 4.35 -19.58
CA SER A 156 10.16 4.84 -20.76
C SER A 156 9.39 6.04 -21.31
N THR A 157 10.09 7.02 -21.83
CA THR A 157 9.57 8.29 -22.31
C THR A 157 8.28 8.17 -23.13
N GLY A 158 7.15 8.57 -22.53
CA GLY A 158 5.91 8.91 -23.26
C GLY A 158 4.92 7.79 -23.54
N GLU A 159 5.21 6.54 -23.22
CA GLU A 159 4.30 5.41 -23.42
C GLU A 159 3.69 4.89 -22.11
N LYS A 160 2.64 4.06 -22.22
CA LYS A 160 2.04 3.40 -21.06
C LYS A 160 3.11 2.76 -20.20
N THR A 161 3.12 3.16 -18.94
CA THR A 161 4.05 2.61 -17.94
C THR A 161 3.75 1.15 -17.70
N ASP A 162 4.65 0.26 -18.07
CA ASP A 162 4.57 -1.14 -17.68
C ASP A 162 4.76 -1.23 -16.16
N ARG A 163 3.87 -1.96 -15.50
CA ARG A 163 3.94 -2.21 -14.07
C ARG A 163 4.33 -3.65 -13.84
N ILE A 164 5.24 -3.84 -12.91
CA ILE A 164 5.63 -5.16 -12.41
C ILE A 164 5.00 -5.33 -11.04
N ASP A 165 4.27 -6.41 -10.84
CA ASP A 165 3.50 -6.61 -9.60
C ASP A 165 4.39 -6.72 -8.37
N LEU A 166 5.52 -7.45 -8.46
CA LEU A 166 6.41 -7.69 -7.32
C LEU A 166 7.89 -7.61 -7.75
N VAL A 167 8.70 -6.98 -6.93
CA VAL A 167 10.17 -6.94 -7.09
C VAL A 167 10.81 -7.57 -5.85
N PHE A 168 11.53 -8.66 -6.05
CA PHE A 168 12.28 -9.33 -4.99
C PHE A 168 13.78 -9.16 -5.15
N TYR A 169 14.48 -9.28 -4.02
CA TYR A 169 15.92 -9.41 -3.96
C TYR A 169 16.31 -10.74 -3.32
N HIS A 170 17.09 -11.54 -4.05
CA HIS A 170 17.69 -12.77 -3.55
C HIS A 170 19.06 -12.45 -2.95
N ARG A 171 19.19 -12.54 -1.63
CA ARG A 171 20.38 -12.05 -0.90
C ARG A 171 21.63 -12.85 -1.24
N LYS A 172 21.55 -14.17 -1.31
CA LYS A 172 22.66 -15.06 -1.59
C LYS A 172 23.22 -14.86 -3.00
N ASP A 173 22.35 -14.82 -3.98
CA ASP A 173 22.75 -14.68 -5.39
C ASP A 173 22.93 -13.23 -5.81
N ARG A 174 22.58 -12.26 -4.95
CA ARG A 174 22.60 -10.82 -5.22
C ARG A 174 21.85 -10.43 -6.50
N ARG A 175 20.67 -11.04 -6.71
CA ARG A 175 19.86 -10.84 -7.91
C ARG A 175 18.53 -10.20 -7.60
N LEU A 176 18.06 -9.34 -8.51
CA LEU A 176 16.69 -8.87 -8.54
C LEU A 176 15.83 -9.85 -9.34
N MET A 177 14.63 -10.10 -8.86
CA MET A 177 13.61 -10.91 -9.53
C MET A 177 12.38 -10.03 -9.71
N PHE A 178 11.91 -9.94 -10.94
CA PHE A 178 10.70 -9.24 -11.33
C PHE A 178 9.61 -10.28 -11.58
N VAL A 179 8.50 -10.15 -10.87
CA VAL A 179 7.44 -11.16 -10.89
C VAL A 179 6.12 -10.51 -11.26
N GLU A 180 5.49 -11.07 -12.27
CA GLU A 180 4.12 -10.75 -12.70
C GLU A 180 3.18 -11.81 -12.14
N VAL A 181 2.15 -11.41 -11.42
CA VAL A 181 1.16 -12.30 -10.81
C VAL A 181 0.00 -12.48 -11.78
N LYS A 182 -0.32 -13.72 -12.13
CA LYS A 182 -1.42 -14.07 -13.02
C LYS A 182 -2.32 -15.12 -12.38
N ARG A 183 -3.60 -15.05 -12.66
CA ARG A 183 -4.55 -16.11 -12.31
C ARG A 183 -4.35 -17.30 -13.26
N LEU A 184 -4.56 -18.50 -12.77
CA LEU A 184 -4.52 -19.70 -13.62
C LEU A 184 -5.56 -19.67 -14.76
N SER A 185 -6.65 -18.91 -14.58
CA SER A 185 -7.67 -18.69 -15.61
C SER A 185 -7.31 -17.57 -16.61
N ASP A 186 -6.15 -16.92 -16.48
CA ASP A 186 -5.74 -15.86 -17.40
C ASP A 186 -5.38 -16.45 -18.77
N SER A 187 -6.12 -16.04 -19.78
CA SER A 187 -5.92 -16.54 -21.17
C SER A 187 -4.53 -16.24 -21.73
N ARG A 188 -3.80 -15.28 -21.15
CA ARG A 188 -2.42 -14.94 -21.55
C ARG A 188 -1.39 -16.01 -21.13
N LEU A 189 -1.76 -16.91 -20.20
CA LEU A 189 -0.91 -18.02 -19.79
C LEU A 189 -0.94 -19.19 -20.77
N TYR A 190 -1.91 -19.21 -21.70
CA TYR A 190 -2.11 -20.30 -22.65
C TYR A 190 -1.79 -19.82 -24.08
N PRO A 191 -0.91 -20.52 -24.81
CA PRO A 191 -0.63 -20.18 -26.19
C PRO A 191 -1.93 -20.26 -27.01
N LYS A 192 -2.18 -19.23 -27.87
CA LYS A 192 -3.30 -19.26 -28.80
C LYS A 192 -3.13 -20.46 -29.74
N GLY A 193 -4.00 -21.47 -29.61
CA GLY A 193 -4.00 -22.67 -30.45
C GLY A 193 -3.74 -23.99 -29.71
N ALA A 194 -3.62 -24.01 -28.40
CA ALA A 194 -3.63 -25.25 -27.61
C ALA A 194 -5.10 -25.60 -27.25
N ASN A 195 -5.87 -26.09 -28.22
CA ASN A 195 -7.12 -26.82 -28.03
C ASN A 195 -6.91 -28.25 -28.52
#